data_df5299ce3408e13508d401bbc3215188
#
_entry.id   df5299ce3408e13508d401bbc3215188
#
_cell.length_a   1.000
_cell.length_b   1.000
_cell.length_c   1.000
_cell.angle_alpha   90.00
_cell.angle_beta   90.00
_cell.angle_gamma   90.00
#
_symmetry.space_group_name_H-M   'P 1'
#
loop_
_entity.id
_entity.type
_entity.pdbx_description
1 polymer ?
#
loop_
_entity_poly.entity_id
_entity_poly.type
_entity_poly.pdbx_seq_one_letter_code
_entity_poly.pdbx_strand_id
1 'polypeptide(L)'
;MTLGERIRQARKSRGITQRALAGGDLSESFISMLEHDRVRPSLETLRVLAGRLGLPLAELLDAEPPPSRQVRVKIDLGNALLRQHRFTEAMEAFQEAERRLAPGSPLEAVFRVTIGLGQALTGLSHFDLAEQHLAKGEALAEALGRPDLIARVASAAGLLSLRKRDLPAARDAFTRALAAIRSADPVDAEFEGRILINLGRTYSDLGLPAQALHCLESARARLEPLHDLGALGLLHFNLGVAYERQRAFEVARAHLEKAAVLFEAQENLGLLATAKRSLGILLVNRGQPREGADLLEQSMRVAVSLADDLGRAQTLTELARASLLVGDLDAARRQAEEAIRLAVKLQNPTEAARAETIMAAICHREGRLDEAANRYAYALEQFERLHAAGEVARVSREYGFLLLERGEEGRAARLFARAFRAQDEAVAAR
;
A
#
# COMPACT_ATOMS: atom_id res chain seq x y z
N MET A 1 -36.73 -9.11 5.76
CA MET A 1 -37.90 -9.33 6.69
C MET A 1 -38.21 -8.02 7.39
N THR A 2 -39.49 -7.61 7.45
CA THR A 2 -39.88 -6.38 8.16
C THR A 2 -39.77 -6.55 9.69
N LEU A 3 -39.84 -5.45 10.45
CA LEU A 3 -39.80 -5.50 11.92
C LEU A 3 -41.00 -6.31 12.45
N GLY A 4 -42.20 -6.10 11.88
CA GLY A 4 -43.42 -6.83 12.26
C GLY A 4 -43.31 -8.33 11.98
N GLU A 5 -42.77 -8.69 10.81
CA GLU A 5 -42.53 -10.10 10.46
C GLU A 5 -41.58 -10.79 11.46
N ARG A 6 -40.49 -10.10 11.87
CA ARG A 6 -39.53 -10.63 12.85
C ARG A 6 -40.16 -10.86 14.21
N ILE A 7 -40.90 -9.88 14.71
CA ILE A 7 -41.63 -10.01 15.99
C ILE A 7 -42.61 -11.18 15.92
N ARG A 8 -43.36 -11.32 14.80
CA ARG A 8 -44.29 -12.43 14.58
C ARG A 8 -43.60 -13.79 14.55
N GLN A 9 -42.45 -13.88 13.86
CA GLN A 9 -41.68 -15.11 13.78
C GLN A 9 -41.10 -15.48 15.15
N ALA A 10 -40.48 -14.51 15.85
CA ALA A 10 -39.93 -14.69 17.19
C ALA A 10 -41.02 -15.14 18.21
N ARG A 11 -42.20 -14.56 18.12
CA ARG A 11 -43.35 -14.99 18.95
C ARG A 11 -43.79 -16.42 18.64
N LYS A 12 -43.98 -16.73 17.33
CA LYS A 12 -44.42 -18.07 16.90
C LYS A 12 -43.41 -19.16 17.25
N SER A 13 -42.12 -18.91 17.10
CA SER A 13 -41.08 -19.88 17.43
C SER A 13 -41.04 -20.24 18.92
N ARG A 14 -41.56 -19.35 19.79
CA ARG A 14 -41.69 -19.55 21.24
C ARG A 14 -43.06 -20.04 21.68
N GLY A 15 -44.00 -20.24 20.75
CA GLY A 15 -45.34 -20.73 21.04
C GLY A 15 -46.22 -19.76 21.82
N ILE A 16 -45.87 -18.45 21.89
CA ILE A 16 -46.62 -17.44 22.62
C ILE A 16 -47.74 -16.83 21.77
N THR A 17 -48.92 -16.55 22.40
CA THR A 17 -50.02 -15.85 21.75
C THR A 17 -49.76 -14.33 21.67
N GLN A 18 -50.47 -13.62 20.79
CA GLN A 18 -50.39 -12.15 20.74
C GLN A 18 -50.79 -11.52 22.07
N ARG A 19 -51.83 -12.09 22.74
CA ARG A 19 -52.27 -11.68 24.06
C ARG A 19 -51.16 -11.86 25.13
N ALA A 20 -50.45 -12.99 25.11
CA ALA A 20 -49.35 -13.23 26.03
C ALA A 20 -48.16 -12.26 25.79
N LEU A 21 -47.87 -11.95 24.52
CA LEU A 21 -46.83 -10.98 24.18
C LEU A 21 -47.23 -9.55 24.57
N ALA A 22 -48.51 -9.20 24.55
CA ALA A 22 -49.03 -7.90 24.99
C ALA A 22 -48.87 -7.65 26.50
N GLY A 23 -48.95 -8.70 27.36
CA GLY A 23 -48.55 -8.67 28.75
C GLY A 23 -49.29 -7.72 29.69
N GLY A 24 -50.36 -7.10 29.29
CA GLY A 24 -51.16 -6.20 30.12
C GLY A 24 -50.91 -4.70 29.93
N ASP A 25 -49.71 -4.31 29.53
CA ASP A 25 -49.34 -2.90 29.27
C ASP A 25 -49.57 -2.52 27.81
N LEU A 26 -49.71 -3.52 26.92
CA LEU A 26 -50.02 -3.34 25.50
C LEU A 26 -51.32 -4.07 25.19
N SER A 27 -52.02 -3.65 24.12
CA SER A 27 -53.21 -4.37 23.69
C SER A 27 -52.85 -5.46 22.67
N GLU A 28 -53.63 -6.52 22.62
CA GLU A 28 -53.50 -7.58 21.60
C GLU A 28 -53.69 -7.00 20.19
N SER A 29 -54.57 -6.02 20.03
CA SER A 29 -54.75 -5.27 18.78
C SER A 29 -53.49 -4.52 18.35
N PHE A 30 -52.79 -3.90 19.31
CA PHE A 30 -51.51 -3.23 19.01
C PHE A 30 -50.46 -4.22 18.53
N ILE A 31 -50.31 -5.38 19.19
CA ILE A 31 -49.38 -6.43 18.75
C ILE A 31 -49.74 -6.92 17.34
N SER A 32 -51.04 -7.12 17.05
CA SER A 32 -51.49 -7.51 15.72
C SER A 32 -51.14 -6.46 14.65
N MET A 33 -51.41 -5.19 14.92
CA MET A 33 -51.03 -4.09 14.01
C MET A 33 -49.53 -3.99 13.81
N LEU A 34 -48.73 -4.19 14.85
CA LEU A 34 -47.29 -4.19 14.82
C LEU A 34 -46.75 -5.35 13.97
N GLU A 35 -47.28 -6.56 14.12
CA GLU A 35 -46.89 -7.72 13.31
C GLU A 35 -47.24 -7.60 11.82
N HIS A 36 -48.08 -6.65 11.45
CA HIS A 36 -48.45 -6.32 10.07
C HIS A 36 -47.87 -4.97 9.60
N ASP A 37 -46.89 -4.41 10.34
CA ASP A 37 -46.23 -3.13 10.06
C ASP A 37 -47.15 -1.92 9.90
N ARG A 38 -48.34 -1.99 10.54
CA ARG A 38 -49.36 -0.91 10.50
C ARG A 38 -49.10 0.17 11.56
N VAL A 39 -48.22 -0.08 12.53
CA VAL A 39 -47.85 0.84 13.62
C VAL A 39 -46.33 0.79 13.79
N ARG A 40 -45.71 1.93 14.10
CA ARG A 40 -44.31 2.01 14.49
C ARG A 40 -44.22 2.07 16.01
N PRO A 41 -43.58 1.06 16.66
CA PRO A 41 -43.39 1.06 18.10
C PRO A 41 -42.32 2.06 18.54
N SER A 42 -42.41 2.56 19.76
CA SER A 42 -41.33 3.31 20.39
C SER A 42 -40.13 2.37 20.73
N LEU A 43 -38.95 2.95 20.95
CA LEU A 43 -37.80 2.15 21.40
C LEU A 43 -38.03 1.47 22.74
N GLU A 44 -38.79 2.10 23.62
CA GLU A 44 -39.20 1.53 24.91
C GLU A 44 -40.13 0.34 24.75
N THR A 45 -41.12 0.45 23.86
CA THR A 45 -41.99 -0.66 23.51
C THR A 45 -41.21 -1.84 22.93
N LEU A 46 -40.22 -1.58 22.07
CA LEU A 46 -39.37 -2.62 21.52
C LEU A 46 -38.50 -3.31 22.58
N ARG A 47 -38.02 -2.57 23.59
CA ARG A 47 -37.30 -3.16 24.73
C ARG A 47 -38.17 -4.09 25.55
N VAL A 48 -39.42 -3.69 25.82
CA VAL A 48 -40.42 -4.53 26.53
C VAL A 48 -40.68 -5.79 25.75
N LEU A 49 -40.94 -5.67 24.45
CA LEU A 49 -41.20 -6.83 23.57
C LEU A 49 -39.99 -7.77 23.46
N ALA A 50 -38.78 -7.21 23.33
CA ALA A 50 -37.53 -7.98 23.34
C ALA A 50 -37.35 -8.78 24.63
N GLY A 51 -37.59 -8.15 25.78
CA GLY A 51 -37.55 -8.82 27.07
C GLY A 51 -38.57 -9.95 27.19
N ARG A 52 -39.84 -9.77 26.72
CA ARG A 52 -40.88 -10.79 26.71
C ARG A 52 -40.62 -11.94 25.74
N LEU A 53 -39.95 -11.62 24.65
CA LEU A 53 -39.49 -12.62 23.69
C LEU A 53 -38.19 -13.31 24.10
N GLY A 54 -37.54 -12.87 25.15
CA GLY A 54 -36.23 -13.40 25.57
C GLY A 54 -35.16 -13.21 24.49
N LEU A 55 -35.23 -12.10 23.75
CA LEU A 55 -34.30 -11.75 22.67
C LEU A 55 -33.54 -10.46 22.98
N PRO A 56 -32.30 -10.30 22.54
CA PRO A 56 -31.66 -9.00 22.49
C PRO A 56 -32.44 -8.03 21.59
N LEU A 57 -32.58 -6.78 22.01
CA LEU A 57 -33.25 -5.74 21.20
C LEU A 57 -32.65 -5.61 19.79
N ALA A 58 -31.34 -5.81 19.66
CA ALA A 58 -30.62 -5.79 18.40
C ALA A 58 -31.15 -6.84 17.39
N GLU A 59 -31.54 -8.02 17.87
CA GLU A 59 -32.07 -9.11 17.04
C GLU A 59 -33.48 -8.78 16.50
N LEU A 60 -34.28 -8.05 17.29
CA LEU A 60 -35.57 -7.55 16.82
C LEU A 60 -35.43 -6.43 15.77
N LEU A 61 -34.41 -5.59 15.91
CA LEU A 61 -34.16 -4.47 15.01
C LEU A 61 -33.43 -4.87 13.72
N ASP A 62 -33.15 -6.17 13.53
CA ASP A 62 -32.28 -6.65 12.45
C ASP A 62 -30.87 -6.03 12.51
N ALA A 63 -30.52 -5.48 13.67
CA ALA A 63 -29.18 -5.06 13.92
C ALA A 63 -28.38 -6.32 14.24
N GLU A 64 -27.41 -6.65 13.40
CA GLU A 64 -26.42 -7.66 13.76
C GLU A 64 -25.90 -7.36 15.18
N PRO A 65 -25.76 -8.36 16.06
CA PRO A 65 -25.21 -8.11 17.40
C PRO A 65 -23.83 -7.44 17.23
N PRO A 66 -23.62 -6.30 17.90
CA PRO A 66 -22.32 -5.63 17.77
C PRO A 66 -21.22 -6.60 18.18
N PRO A 67 -20.08 -6.63 17.46
CA PRO A 67 -18.95 -7.44 17.89
C PRO A 67 -18.61 -7.11 19.33
N SER A 68 -18.17 -8.10 20.10
CA SER A 68 -17.81 -7.83 21.48
C SER A 68 -16.86 -6.63 21.55
N ARG A 69 -16.94 -5.82 22.59
CA ARG A 69 -16.05 -4.63 22.73
C ARG A 69 -14.58 -5.02 22.55
N GLN A 70 -14.20 -6.21 22.99
CA GLN A 70 -12.85 -6.73 22.86
C GLN A 70 -12.46 -7.00 21.40
N VAL A 71 -13.36 -7.57 20.58
CA VAL A 71 -13.11 -7.78 19.15
C VAL A 71 -12.91 -6.44 18.44
N ARG A 72 -13.79 -5.47 18.71
CA ARG A 72 -13.68 -4.12 18.12
C ARG A 72 -12.33 -3.47 18.46
N VAL A 73 -11.95 -3.47 19.75
CA VAL A 73 -10.67 -2.90 20.20
C VAL A 73 -9.49 -3.55 19.48
N LYS A 74 -9.51 -4.88 19.28
CA LYS A 74 -8.43 -5.58 18.57
C LYS A 74 -8.40 -5.26 17.09
N ILE A 75 -9.54 -5.10 16.43
CA ILE A 75 -9.63 -4.64 15.03
C ILE A 75 -9.06 -3.22 14.90
N ASP A 76 -9.45 -2.31 15.80
CA ASP A 76 -8.99 -0.92 15.77
C ASP A 76 -7.47 -0.83 16.04
N LEU A 77 -6.96 -1.62 16.99
CA LEU A 77 -5.52 -1.75 17.24
C LEU A 77 -4.79 -2.29 15.99
N GLY A 78 -5.28 -3.38 15.39
CA GLY A 78 -4.69 -3.95 14.17
C GLY A 78 -4.63 -2.94 13.04
N ASN A 79 -5.71 -2.18 12.82
CA ASN A 79 -5.73 -1.12 11.81
C ASN A 79 -4.74 0.02 12.11
N ALA A 80 -4.58 0.41 13.38
CA ALA A 80 -3.58 1.41 13.77
C ALA A 80 -2.16 0.92 13.51
N LEU A 81 -1.87 -0.34 13.84
CA LEU A 81 -0.57 -0.98 13.60
C LEU A 81 -0.27 -1.14 12.09
N LEU A 82 -1.27 -1.46 11.26
CA LEU A 82 -1.12 -1.47 9.79
C LEU A 82 -0.68 -0.11 9.26
N ARG A 83 -1.28 0.98 9.75
CA ARG A 83 -0.89 2.36 9.37
C ARG A 83 0.54 2.72 9.79
N GLN A 84 1.05 2.10 10.86
CA GLN A 84 2.42 2.26 11.34
C GLN A 84 3.40 1.27 10.70
N HIS A 85 2.97 0.44 9.74
CA HIS A 85 3.76 -0.63 9.11
C HIS A 85 4.29 -1.69 10.10
N ARG A 86 3.68 -1.84 11.28
CA ARG A 86 3.98 -2.85 12.29
C ARG A 86 3.20 -4.13 12.00
N PHE A 87 3.56 -4.78 10.90
CA PHE A 87 2.74 -5.87 10.34
C PHE A 87 2.65 -7.11 11.21
N THR A 88 3.72 -7.47 11.92
CA THR A 88 3.70 -8.62 12.85
C THR A 88 2.71 -8.41 13.97
N GLU A 89 2.76 -7.26 14.61
CA GLU A 89 1.86 -6.92 15.71
C GLU A 89 0.41 -6.71 15.23
N ALA A 90 0.24 -6.18 14.02
CA ALA A 90 -1.07 -6.09 13.39
C ALA A 90 -1.68 -7.48 13.17
N MET A 91 -0.89 -8.42 12.64
CA MET A 91 -1.31 -9.81 12.47
C MET A 91 -1.74 -10.45 13.81
N GLU A 92 -0.94 -10.29 14.86
CA GLU A 92 -1.27 -10.79 16.20
C GLU A 92 -2.58 -10.19 16.73
N ALA A 93 -2.80 -8.88 16.55
CA ALA A 93 -4.02 -8.21 16.96
C ALA A 93 -5.25 -8.75 16.24
N PHE A 94 -5.16 -8.96 14.91
CA PHE A 94 -6.25 -9.54 14.14
C PHE A 94 -6.48 -11.02 14.44
N GLN A 95 -5.44 -11.84 14.66
CA GLN A 95 -5.58 -13.22 15.09
C GLN A 95 -6.27 -13.31 16.46
N GLU A 96 -5.95 -12.39 17.37
CA GLU A 96 -6.61 -12.32 18.65
C GLU A 96 -8.09 -11.91 18.53
N ALA A 97 -8.41 -11.01 17.58
CA ALA A 97 -9.78 -10.69 17.23
C ALA A 97 -10.50 -11.92 16.64
N GLU A 98 -9.85 -12.66 15.74
CA GLU A 98 -10.39 -13.87 15.13
C GLU A 98 -10.75 -14.94 16.16
N ARG A 99 -9.85 -15.23 17.11
CA ARG A 99 -10.11 -16.19 18.20
C ARG A 99 -11.30 -15.82 19.09
N ARG A 100 -11.66 -14.53 19.14
CA ARG A 100 -12.79 -14.01 19.94
C ARG A 100 -14.09 -13.87 19.16
N LEU A 101 -14.07 -14.12 17.86
CA LEU A 101 -15.28 -14.20 17.07
C LEU A 101 -16.06 -15.47 17.46
N ALA A 102 -17.29 -15.29 17.92
CA ALA A 102 -18.18 -16.39 18.25
C ALA A 102 -18.98 -16.86 17.02
N PRO A 103 -19.51 -18.08 16.99
CA PRO A 103 -20.51 -18.46 16.03
C PRO A 103 -21.68 -17.48 16.04
N GLY A 104 -22.04 -16.91 14.89
CA GLY A 104 -23.05 -15.86 14.80
C GLY A 104 -22.55 -14.43 14.98
N SER A 105 -21.23 -14.21 15.06
CA SER A 105 -20.68 -12.85 14.99
C SER A 105 -21.08 -12.15 13.70
N PRO A 106 -21.26 -10.80 13.73
CA PRO A 106 -21.61 -10.03 12.54
C PRO A 106 -20.64 -10.27 11.40
N LEU A 107 -21.17 -10.55 10.20
CA LEU A 107 -20.35 -10.81 9.01
C LEU A 107 -19.39 -9.66 8.70
N GLU A 108 -19.78 -8.41 9.01
CA GLU A 108 -18.90 -7.26 8.88
C GLU A 108 -17.67 -7.34 9.82
N ALA A 109 -17.83 -7.85 11.04
CA ALA A 109 -16.70 -8.03 11.95
C ALA A 109 -15.77 -9.14 11.45
N VAL A 110 -16.33 -10.25 10.96
CA VAL A 110 -15.57 -11.32 10.30
C VAL A 110 -14.79 -10.77 9.10
N PHE A 111 -15.46 -10.00 8.24
CA PHE A 111 -14.87 -9.34 7.10
C PHE A 111 -13.66 -8.47 7.51
N ARG A 112 -13.85 -7.57 8.48
CA ARG A 112 -12.79 -6.65 8.93
C ARG A 112 -11.55 -7.39 9.45
N VAL A 113 -11.74 -8.47 10.20
CA VAL A 113 -10.65 -9.32 10.69
C VAL A 113 -9.96 -10.02 9.51
N THR A 114 -10.73 -10.62 8.61
CA THR A 114 -10.21 -11.35 7.45
C THR A 114 -9.36 -10.45 6.55
N ILE A 115 -9.86 -9.25 6.23
CA ILE A 115 -9.10 -8.29 5.40
C ILE A 115 -7.89 -7.75 6.15
N GLY A 116 -8.01 -7.48 7.46
CA GLY A 116 -6.87 -7.05 8.28
C GLY A 116 -5.74 -8.08 8.30
N LEU A 117 -6.06 -9.38 8.41
CA LEU A 117 -5.09 -10.46 8.28
C LEU A 117 -4.46 -10.49 6.90
N GLY A 118 -5.26 -10.40 5.83
CA GLY A 118 -4.73 -10.34 4.46
C GLY A 118 -3.75 -9.19 4.24
N GLN A 119 -4.05 -8.01 4.76
CA GLN A 119 -3.18 -6.83 4.68
C GLN A 119 -1.89 -6.99 5.50
N ALA A 120 -1.97 -7.51 6.72
CA ALA A 120 -0.81 -7.77 7.56
C ALA A 120 0.12 -8.81 6.92
N LEU A 121 -0.43 -9.92 6.42
CA LEU A 121 0.30 -10.96 5.70
C LEU A 121 0.94 -10.43 4.41
N THR A 122 0.26 -9.53 3.69
CA THR A 122 0.84 -8.81 2.55
C THR A 122 2.07 -8.02 2.96
N GLY A 123 2.00 -7.32 4.09
CA GLY A 123 3.12 -6.57 4.65
C GLY A 123 4.30 -7.45 5.03
N LEU A 124 4.05 -8.66 5.53
CA LEU A 124 5.04 -9.68 5.90
C LEU A 124 5.55 -10.50 4.68
N SER A 125 5.06 -10.22 3.48
CA SER A 125 5.38 -10.97 2.26
C SER A 125 4.94 -12.45 2.27
N HIS A 126 3.96 -12.80 3.11
CA HIS A 126 3.32 -14.11 3.12
C HIS A 126 2.18 -14.15 2.08
N PHE A 127 2.54 -14.07 0.81
CA PHE A 127 1.61 -13.79 -0.29
C PHE A 127 0.51 -14.84 -0.47
N ASP A 128 0.81 -16.11 -0.37
CA ASP A 128 -0.16 -17.19 -0.55
C ASP A 128 -1.27 -17.15 0.54
N LEU A 129 -0.87 -16.89 1.78
CA LEU A 129 -1.81 -16.74 2.89
C LEU A 129 -2.63 -15.45 2.76
N ALA A 130 -2.00 -14.37 2.30
CA ALA A 130 -2.70 -13.11 2.03
C ALA A 130 -3.78 -13.31 0.95
N GLU A 131 -3.49 -14.01 -0.15
CA GLU A 131 -4.45 -14.33 -1.20
C GLU A 131 -5.66 -15.12 -0.66
N GLN A 132 -5.41 -16.12 0.19
CA GLN A 132 -6.50 -16.91 0.79
C GLN A 132 -7.43 -16.04 1.66
N HIS A 133 -6.85 -15.13 2.48
CA HIS A 133 -7.66 -14.23 3.30
C HIS A 133 -8.40 -13.20 2.44
N LEU A 134 -7.79 -12.65 1.39
CA LEU A 134 -8.45 -11.71 0.49
C LEU A 134 -9.58 -12.36 -0.30
N ALA A 135 -9.42 -13.61 -0.78
CA ALA A 135 -10.47 -14.37 -1.45
C ALA A 135 -11.68 -14.64 -0.52
N LYS A 136 -11.41 -14.99 0.76
CA LYS A 136 -12.49 -15.11 1.76
C LYS A 136 -13.19 -13.76 2.01
N GLY A 137 -12.41 -12.67 2.04
CA GLY A 137 -12.96 -11.32 2.19
C GLY A 137 -13.83 -10.91 1.01
N GLU A 138 -13.45 -11.29 -0.22
CA GLU A 138 -14.24 -11.03 -1.43
C GLU A 138 -15.59 -11.74 -1.35
N ALA A 139 -15.62 -13.02 -1.03
CA ALA A 139 -16.86 -13.77 -0.84
C ALA A 139 -17.77 -13.17 0.25
N LEU A 140 -17.20 -12.67 1.35
CA LEU A 140 -17.96 -12.00 2.41
C LEU A 140 -18.53 -10.65 1.94
N ALA A 141 -17.75 -9.86 1.20
CA ALA A 141 -18.20 -8.56 0.68
C ALA A 141 -19.33 -8.72 -0.34
N GLU A 142 -19.24 -9.73 -1.21
CA GLU A 142 -20.29 -10.10 -2.16
C GLU A 142 -21.56 -10.57 -1.45
N ALA A 143 -21.44 -11.44 -0.45
CA ALA A 143 -22.57 -11.92 0.34
C ALA A 143 -23.29 -10.80 1.10
N LEU A 144 -22.56 -9.77 1.52
CA LEU A 144 -23.11 -8.57 2.16
C LEU A 144 -23.71 -7.58 1.16
N GLY A 145 -23.39 -7.70 -0.13
CA GLY A 145 -23.88 -6.80 -1.19
C GLY A 145 -23.47 -5.34 -0.99
N ARG A 146 -22.30 -5.08 -0.33
CA ARG A 146 -21.86 -3.75 0.06
C ARG A 146 -20.69 -3.27 -0.80
N PRO A 147 -20.92 -2.25 -1.66
CA PRO A 147 -19.88 -1.73 -2.55
C PRO A 147 -18.65 -1.20 -1.83
N ASP A 148 -18.80 -0.58 -0.65
CA ASP A 148 -17.69 -0.08 0.16
C ASP A 148 -16.77 -1.21 0.65
N LEU A 149 -17.29 -2.38 0.98
CA LEU A 149 -16.52 -3.55 1.37
C LEU A 149 -15.84 -4.20 0.15
N ILE A 150 -16.52 -4.27 -0.99
CA ILE A 150 -15.95 -4.72 -2.26
C ILE A 150 -14.73 -3.83 -2.63
N ALA A 151 -14.87 -2.51 -2.48
CA ALA A 151 -13.78 -1.58 -2.72
C ALA A 151 -12.58 -1.84 -1.80
N ARG A 152 -12.82 -2.14 -0.52
CA ARG A 152 -11.75 -2.43 0.46
C ARG A 152 -10.98 -3.69 0.12
N VAL A 153 -11.66 -4.77 -0.27
CA VAL A 153 -11.02 -6.01 -0.72
C VAL A 153 -10.20 -5.77 -1.98
N ALA A 154 -10.80 -5.15 -3.00
CA ALA A 154 -10.13 -4.89 -4.26
C ALA A 154 -8.89 -3.99 -4.07
N SER A 155 -8.97 -2.99 -3.17
CA SER A 155 -7.82 -2.15 -2.82
C SER A 155 -6.72 -2.96 -2.12
N ALA A 156 -7.08 -3.88 -1.22
CA ALA A 156 -6.10 -4.75 -0.55
C ALA A 156 -5.44 -5.73 -1.53
N ALA A 157 -6.22 -6.28 -2.49
CA ALA A 157 -5.67 -7.11 -3.57
C ALA A 157 -4.71 -6.31 -4.47
N GLY A 158 -5.03 -5.05 -4.77
CA GLY A 158 -4.11 -4.16 -5.49
C GLY A 158 -2.78 -3.93 -4.76
N LEU A 159 -2.82 -3.74 -3.45
CA LEU A 159 -1.61 -3.61 -2.63
C LEU A 159 -0.79 -4.91 -2.61
N LEU A 160 -1.44 -6.07 -2.54
CA LEU A 160 -0.77 -7.37 -2.66
C LEU A 160 -0.07 -7.52 -4.01
N SER A 161 -0.76 -7.20 -5.10
CA SER A 161 -0.20 -7.24 -6.46
C SER A 161 0.99 -6.29 -6.63
N LEU A 162 0.94 -5.08 -6.04
CA LEU A 162 2.10 -4.18 -6.00
C LEU A 162 3.31 -4.79 -5.28
N ARG A 163 3.07 -5.50 -4.17
CA ARG A 163 4.14 -6.20 -3.43
C ARG A 163 4.74 -7.36 -4.22
N LYS A 164 3.91 -8.08 -4.98
CA LYS A 164 4.32 -9.14 -5.90
C LYS A 164 4.98 -8.61 -7.19
N ARG A 165 5.02 -7.30 -7.40
CA ARG A 165 5.49 -6.64 -8.63
C ARG A 165 4.61 -6.93 -9.86
N ASP A 166 3.38 -7.39 -9.66
CA ASP A 166 2.40 -7.56 -10.73
C ASP A 166 1.62 -6.24 -10.92
N LEU A 167 2.23 -5.33 -11.68
CA LEU A 167 1.67 -4.00 -11.91
C LEU A 167 0.35 -4.03 -12.72
N PRO A 168 0.17 -4.89 -13.75
CA PRO A 168 -1.11 -5.01 -14.44
C PRO A 168 -2.23 -5.45 -13.49
N ALA A 169 -2.03 -6.51 -12.69
CA ALA A 169 -3.02 -6.96 -11.72
C ALA A 169 -3.32 -5.88 -10.65
N ALA A 170 -2.30 -5.12 -10.21
CA ALA A 170 -2.49 -4.01 -9.28
C ALA A 170 -3.39 -2.91 -9.89
N ARG A 171 -3.12 -2.50 -11.14
CA ARG A 171 -3.96 -1.52 -11.87
C ARG A 171 -5.42 -1.98 -11.94
N ASP A 172 -5.65 -3.22 -12.33
CA ASP A 172 -7.00 -3.76 -12.51
C ASP A 172 -7.75 -3.85 -11.17
N ALA A 173 -7.07 -4.26 -10.11
CA ALA A 173 -7.62 -4.33 -8.77
C ALA A 173 -7.98 -2.93 -8.22
N PHE A 174 -7.11 -1.92 -8.37
CA PHE A 174 -7.43 -0.55 -7.95
C PHE A 174 -8.52 0.09 -8.82
N THR A 175 -8.60 -0.25 -10.11
CA THR A 175 -9.70 0.21 -10.98
C THR A 175 -11.04 -0.38 -10.52
N ARG A 176 -11.09 -1.66 -10.17
CA ARG A 176 -12.28 -2.29 -9.56
C ARG A 176 -12.64 -1.61 -8.23
N ALA A 177 -11.63 -1.35 -7.38
CA ALA A 177 -11.84 -0.67 -6.11
C ALA A 177 -12.44 0.72 -6.29
N LEU A 178 -11.95 1.48 -7.28
CA LEU A 178 -12.44 2.82 -7.60
C LEU A 178 -13.88 2.79 -8.11
N ALA A 179 -14.21 1.85 -8.97
CA ALA A 179 -15.58 1.68 -9.46
C ALA A 179 -16.54 1.31 -8.32
N ALA A 180 -16.15 0.39 -7.44
CA ALA A 180 -16.97 -0.04 -6.32
C ALA A 180 -17.20 1.09 -5.29
N ILE A 181 -16.16 1.85 -4.90
CA ILE A 181 -16.34 2.92 -3.92
C ILE A 181 -17.21 4.05 -4.46
N ARG A 182 -17.18 4.33 -5.76
CA ARG A 182 -18.03 5.34 -6.40
C ARG A 182 -19.51 4.92 -6.49
N SER A 183 -19.81 3.62 -6.40
CA SER A 183 -21.18 3.12 -6.34
C SER A 183 -21.72 3.00 -4.91
N ALA A 184 -20.91 3.28 -3.90
CA ALA A 184 -21.34 3.30 -2.51
C ALA A 184 -22.15 4.57 -2.18
N ASP A 185 -23.09 4.47 -1.24
CA ASP A 185 -23.86 5.60 -0.73
C ASP A 185 -23.87 5.55 0.82
N PRO A 186 -23.26 6.54 1.49
CA PRO A 186 -22.46 7.64 0.95
C PRO A 186 -21.08 7.21 0.43
N VAL A 187 -20.51 7.98 -0.50
CA VAL A 187 -19.15 7.76 -1.00
C VAL A 187 -18.14 8.19 0.07
N ASP A 188 -17.25 7.28 0.43
CA ASP A 188 -16.08 7.58 1.30
C ASP A 188 -14.99 8.31 0.48
N ALA A 189 -15.01 9.63 0.51
CA ALA A 189 -14.09 10.49 -0.26
C ALA A 189 -12.61 10.29 0.14
N GLU A 190 -12.33 10.03 1.42
CA GLU A 190 -10.97 9.74 1.88
C GLU A 190 -10.46 8.45 1.28
N PHE A 191 -11.28 7.41 1.33
CA PHE A 191 -10.89 6.11 0.79
C PHE A 191 -10.79 6.14 -0.74
N GLU A 192 -11.68 6.85 -1.44
CA GLU A 192 -11.56 7.12 -2.89
C GLU A 192 -10.23 7.80 -3.20
N GLY A 193 -9.86 8.83 -2.46
CA GLY A 193 -8.60 9.54 -2.64
C GLY A 193 -7.38 8.62 -2.45
N ARG A 194 -7.39 7.75 -1.45
CA ARG A 194 -6.33 6.75 -1.22
C ARG A 194 -6.22 5.72 -2.34
N ILE A 195 -7.35 5.24 -2.89
CA ILE A 195 -7.35 4.36 -4.06
C ILE A 195 -6.72 5.07 -5.26
N LEU A 196 -7.08 6.33 -5.50
CA LEU A 196 -6.54 7.14 -6.59
C LEU A 196 -5.03 7.38 -6.45
N ILE A 197 -4.51 7.59 -5.23
CA ILE A 197 -3.05 7.66 -4.98
C ILE A 197 -2.37 6.34 -5.38
N ASN A 198 -2.91 5.19 -4.95
CA ASN A 198 -2.33 3.89 -5.26
C ASN A 198 -2.39 3.59 -6.77
N LEU A 199 -3.48 3.93 -7.41
CA LEU A 199 -3.63 3.79 -8.87
C LEU A 199 -2.65 4.71 -9.62
N GLY A 200 -2.49 5.96 -9.16
CA GLY A 200 -1.53 6.91 -9.71
C GLY A 200 -0.08 6.42 -9.55
N ARG A 201 0.27 5.88 -8.38
CA ARG A 201 1.55 5.21 -8.16
C ARG A 201 1.75 4.03 -9.13
N THR A 202 0.72 3.18 -9.27
CA THR A 202 0.77 2.02 -10.18
C THR A 202 1.00 2.46 -11.63
N TYR A 203 0.32 3.51 -12.08
CA TYR A 203 0.57 4.09 -13.41
C TYR A 203 1.98 4.68 -13.54
N SER A 204 2.50 5.34 -12.49
CA SER A 204 3.89 5.78 -12.48
C SER A 204 4.86 4.61 -12.64
N ASP A 205 4.65 3.51 -11.91
CA ASP A 205 5.51 2.33 -11.97
C ASP A 205 5.39 1.58 -13.31
N LEU A 206 4.22 1.62 -13.95
CA LEU A 206 4.01 1.18 -15.34
C LEU A 206 4.67 2.12 -16.37
N GLY A 207 5.19 3.28 -15.98
CA GLY A 207 5.77 4.28 -16.89
C GLY A 207 4.73 5.04 -17.69
N LEU A 208 3.54 5.22 -17.16
CA LEU A 208 2.41 5.97 -17.72
C LEU A 208 2.18 7.27 -16.94
N PRO A 209 3.11 8.25 -16.99
CA PRO A 209 3.07 9.43 -16.12
C PRO A 209 1.87 10.35 -16.35
N ALA A 210 1.30 10.37 -17.55
CA ALA A 210 0.09 11.17 -17.82
C ALA A 210 -1.13 10.62 -17.06
N GLN A 211 -1.33 9.29 -17.07
CA GLN A 211 -2.40 8.62 -16.33
C GLN A 211 -2.15 8.72 -14.82
N ALA A 212 -0.89 8.62 -14.40
CA ALA A 212 -0.51 8.81 -13.01
C ALA A 212 -0.93 10.19 -12.50
N LEU A 213 -0.58 11.25 -13.22
CA LEU A 213 -0.95 12.63 -12.85
C LEU A 213 -2.46 12.83 -12.85
N HIS A 214 -3.18 12.29 -13.82
CA HIS A 214 -4.64 12.38 -13.85
C HIS A 214 -5.28 11.77 -12.58
N CYS A 215 -4.82 10.60 -12.16
CA CYS A 215 -5.29 9.97 -10.92
C CYS A 215 -4.92 10.78 -9.68
N LEU A 216 -3.68 11.27 -9.61
CA LEU A 216 -3.17 12.02 -8.46
C LEU A 216 -3.86 13.39 -8.32
N GLU A 217 -4.14 14.09 -9.43
CA GLU A 217 -4.92 15.33 -9.40
C GLU A 217 -6.39 15.07 -8.98
N SER A 218 -6.96 13.95 -9.42
CA SER A 218 -8.28 13.53 -8.94
C SER A 218 -8.26 13.21 -7.44
N ALA A 219 -7.19 12.57 -6.94
CA ALA A 219 -7.00 12.33 -5.50
C ALA A 219 -6.89 13.64 -4.73
N ARG A 220 -6.18 14.65 -5.27
CA ARG A 220 -6.06 15.97 -4.66
C ARG A 220 -7.42 16.61 -4.40
N ALA A 221 -8.29 16.61 -5.39
CA ALA A 221 -9.63 17.17 -5.28
C ALA A 221 -10.49 16.49 -4.17
N ARG A 222 -10.22 15.21 -3.87
CA ARG A 222 -10.91 14.47 -2.81
C ARG A 222 -10.32 14.71 -1.42
N LEU A 223 -9.00 14.87 -1.32
CA LEU A 223 -8.27 14.87 -0.05
C LEU A 223 -8.01 16.26 0.52
N GLU A 224 -7.81 17.28 -0.32
CA GLU A 224 -7.57 18.67 0.15
C GLU A 224 -8.64 19.18 1.13
N PRO A 225 -9.96 18.94 0.89
CA PRO A 225 -10.99 19.40 1.81
C PRO A 225 -10.98 18.68 3.17
N LEU A 226 -10.36 17.51 3.26
CA LEU A 226 -10.37 16.67 4.46
C LEU A 226 -9.23 17.01 5.44
N HIS A 227 -8.22 17.76 4.99
CA HIS A 227 -7.04 18.14 5.79
C HIS A 227 -6.28 16.95 6.42
N ASP A 228 -6.39 15.74 5.85
CA ASP A 228 -5.58 14.58 6.28
C ASP A 228 -4.14 14.76 5.80
N LEU A 229 -3.28 15.21 6.72
CA LEU A 229 -1.87 15.48 6.44
C LEU A 229 -1.13 14.24 5.89
N GLY A 230 -1.53 13.01 6.31
CA GLY A 230 -0.89 11.79 5.84
C GLY A 230 -1.24 11.44 4.40
N ALA A 231 -2.52 11.52 4.09
CA ALA A 231 -2.97 11.31 2.73
C ALA A 231 -2.40 12.38 1.79
N LEU A 232 -2.37 13.66 2.24
CA LEU A 232 -1.76 14.75 1.49
C LEU A 232 -0.24 14.58 1.33
N GLY A 233 0.47 14.12 2.36
CA GLY A 233 1.90 13.80 2.27
C GLY A 233 2.19 12.73 1.22
N LEU A 234 1.43 11.63 1.24
CA LEU A 234 1.53 10.56 0.23
C LEU A 234 1.16 11.04 -1.17
N LEU A 235 0.12 11.87 -1.29
CA LEU A 235 -0.27 12.49 -2.55
C LEU A 235 0.88 13.32 -3.14
N HIS A 236 1.43 14.24 -2.35
CA HIS A 236 2.53 15.09 -2.81
C HIS A 236 3.79 14.29 -3.13
N PHE A 237 4.10 13.26 -2.36
CA PHE A 237 5.21 12.35 -2.67
C PHE A 237 5.03 11.68 -4.05
N ASN A 238 3.86 11.12 -4.32
CA ASN A 238 3.58 10.47 -5.61
C ASN A 238 3.50 11.46 -6.78
N LEU A 239 2.99 12.68 -6.56
CA LEU A 239 3.05 13.76 -7.56
C LEU A 239 4.50 14.11 -7.89
N GLY A 240 5.37 14.22 -6.87
CA GLY A 240 6.80 14.47 -7.08
C GLY A 240 7.46 13.40 -7.95
N VAL A 241 7.21 12.13 -7.65
CA VAL A 241 7.71 11.00 -8.47
C VAL A 241 7.16 11.02 -9.90
N ALA A 242 5.88 11.32 -10.07
CA ALA A 242 5.25 11.37 -11.40
C ALA A 242 5.80 12.53 -12.25
N TYR A 243 5.99 13.70 -11.64
CA TYR A 243 6.61 14.86 -12.33
C TYR A 243 8.09 14.66 -12.64
N GLU A 244 8.86 13.97 -11.77
CA GLU A 244 10.24 13.58 -12.07
C GLU A 244 10.31 12.72 -13.34
N ARG A 245 9.42 11.73 -13.47
CA ARG A 245 9.33 10.88 -14.67
C ARG A 245 8.94 11.65 -15.93
N GLN A 246 8.21 12.74 -15.80
CA GLN A 246 7.94 13.70 -16.90
C GLN A 246 9.08 14.70 -17.14
N ARG A 247 10.18 14.62 -16.38
CA ARG A 247 11.28 15.58 -16.40
C ARG A 247 10.90 17.02 -15.99
N ALA A 248 9.78 17.20 -15.33
CA ALA A 248 9.35 18.47 -14.76
C ALA A 248 9.98 18.64 -13.34
N PHE A 249 11.29 18.75 -13.32
CA PHE A 249 12.11 18.59 -12.11
C PHE A 249 11.82 19.63 -11.03
N GLU A 250 11.58 20.89 -11.38
CA GLU A 250 11.28 21.94 -10.39
C GLU A 250 9.92 21.70 -9.72
N VAL A 251 8.93 21.24 -10.49
CA VAL A 251 7.62 20.86 -9.96
C VAL A 251 7.75 19.63 -9.06
N ALA A 252 8.53 18.64 -9.51
CA ALA A 252 8.82 17.44 -8.71
C ALA A 252 9.46 17.78 -7.37
N ARG A 253 10.46 18.68 -7.37
CA ARG A 253 11.13 19.18 -6.17
C ARG A 253 10.14 19.80 -5.19
N ALA A 254 9.32 20.75 -5.66
CA ALA A 254 8.34 21.43 -4.82
C ALA A 254 7.36 20.45 -4.15
N HIS A 255 6.92 19.42 -4.90
CA HIS A 255 6.04 18.39 -4.35
C HIS A 255 6.74 17.49 -3.34
N LEU A 256 7.98 17.08 -3.57
CA LEU A 256 8.76 16.26 -2.62
C LEU A 256 9.09 17.05 -1.34
N GLU A 257 9.43 18.34 -1.44
CA GLU A 257 9.64 19.22 -0.30
C GLU A 257 8.36 19.34 0.54
N LYS A 258 7.22 19.54 -0.10
CA LYS A 258 5.91 19.59 0.59
C LYS A 258 5.57 18.26 1.26
N ALA A 259 5.85 17.14 0.63
CA ALA A 259 5.68 15.82 1.23
C ALA A 259 6.54 15.66 2.49
N ALA A 260 7.81 16.08 2.44
CA ALA A 260 8.72 16.00 3.59
C ALA A 260 8.20 16.82 4.78
N VAL A 261 7.72 18.06 4.54
CA VAL A 261 7.11 18.92 5.58
C VAL A 261 5.87 18.25 6.19
N LEU A 262 4.99 17.66 5.38
CA LEU A 262 3.78 17.00 5.86
C LEU A 262 4.09 15.73 6.67
N PHE A 263 5.09 14.95 6.27
CA PHE A 263 5.52 13.77 7.03
C PHE A 263 6.24 14.15 8.34
N GLU A 264 7.00 15.24 8.34
CA GLU A 264 7.62 15.77 9.55
C GLU A 264 6.57 16.26 10.56
N ALA A 265 5.56 17.01 10.11
CA ALA A 265 4.45 17.44 10.93
C ALA A 265 3.63 16.29 11.55
N GLN A 266 3.67 15.11 10.95
CA GLN A 266 3.02 13.90 11.45
C GLN A 266 3.95 13.00 12.28
N GLU A 267 5.20 13.39 12.48
CA GLU A 267 6.23 12.56 13.11
C GLU A 267 6.41 11.19 12.41
N ASN A 268 6.03 11.10 11.12
CA ASN A 268 6.20 9.87 10.34
C ASN A 268 7.62 9.81 9.78
N LEU A 269 8.54 9.43 10.64
CA LEU A 269 9.98 9.41 10.34
C LEU A 269 10.33 8.52 9.14
N GLY A 270 9.66 7.38 8.96
CA GLY A 270 9.94 6.46 7.83
C GLY A 270 9.59 7.08 6.46
N LEU A 271 8.43 7.73 6.36
CA LEU A 271 8.03 8.42 5.14
C LEU A 271 8.84 9.70 4.92
N LEU A 272 9.21 10.42 6.00
CA LEU A 272 10.12 11.56 5.94
C LEU A 272 11.48 11.16 5.36
N ALA A 273 12.08 10.06 5.85
CA ALA A 273 13.33 9.54 5.31
C ALA A 273 13.20 9.19 3.81
N THR A 274 12.09 8.57 3.42
CA THR A 274 11.81 8.22 2.02
C THR A 274 11.70 9.49 1.15
N ALA A 275 10.99 10.51 1.60
CA ALA A 275 10.85 11.78 0.88
C ALA A 275 12.20 12.50 0.72
N LYS A 276 13.00 12.58 1.81
CA LYS A 276 14.34 13.18 1.78
C LYS A 276 15.28 12.41 0.85
N ARG A 277 15.23 11.07 0.84
CA ARG A 277 15.99 10.25 -0.10
C ARG A 277 15.61 10.53 -1.55
N SER A 278 14.31 10.57 -1.85
CA SER A 278 13.83 10.87 -3.21
C SER A 278 14.24 12.27 -3.67
N LEU A 279 14.17 13.26 -2.79
CA LEU A 279 14.64 14.61 -3.08
C LEU A 279 16.16 14.65 -3.29
N GLY A 280 16.93 13.94 -2.48
CA GLY A 280 18.39 13.80 -2.66
C GLY A 280 18.75 13.16 -4.01
N ILE A 281 18.04 12.09 -4.40
CA ILE A 281 18.19 11.44 -5.71
C ILE A 281 17.91 12.42 -6.85
N LEU A 282 16.81 13.18 -6.74
CA LEU A 282 16.44 14.19 -7.72
C LEU A 282 17.56 15.22 -7.92
N LEU A 283 18.12 15.75 -6.82
CA LEU A 283 19.23 16.73 -6.88
C LEU A 283 20.50 16.13 -7.48
N VAL A 284 20.87 14.90 -7.11
CA VAL A 284 22.01 14.19 -7.71
C VAL A 284 21.81 14.02 -9.22
N ASN A 285 20.60 13.64 -9.66
CA ASN A 285 20.26 13.51 -11.08
C ASN A 285 20.32 14.85 -11.83
N ARG A 286 20.14 15.97 -11.13
CA ARG A 286 20.22 17.33 -11.66
C ARG A 286 21.63 17.92 -11.66
N GLY A 287 22.64 17.16 -11.29
CA GLY A 287 24.03 17.64 -11.23
C GLY A 287 24.34 18.47 -9.97
N GLN A 288 23.55 18.34 -8.93
CA GLN A 288 23.75 18.94 -7.61
C GLN A 288 24.09 17.85 -6.57
N PRO A 289 25.21 17.08 -6.76
CA PRO A 289 25.48 15.92 -5.93
C PRO A 289 25.81 16.26 -4.48
N ARG A 290 26.32 17.45 -4.17
CA ARG A 290 26.60 17.86 -2.79
C ARG A 290 25.32 18.13 -2.02
N GLU A 291 24.42 18.94 -2.58
CA GLU A 291 23.10 19.21 -1.95
C GLU A 291 22.27 17.92 -1.83
N GLY A 292 22.35 17.05 -2.83
CA GLY A 292 21.71 15.74 -2.80
C GLY A 292 22.28 14.86 -1.67
N ALA A 293 23.59 14.85 -1.48
CA ALA A 293 24.23 14.10 -0.40
C ALA A 293 23.78 14.56 0.99
N ASP A 294 23.63 15.86 1.23
CA ASP A 294 23.14 16.40 2.51
C ASP A 294 21.76 15.84 2.88
N LEU A 295 20.85 15.74 1.91
CA LEU A 295 19.52 15.17 2.11
C LEU A 295 19.55 13.64 2.29
N LEU A 296 20.42 12.97 1.55
CA LEU A 296 20.64 11.53 1.71
C LEU A 296 21.22 11.20 3.09
N GLU A 297 22.13 12.01 3.62
CA GLU A 297 22.64 11.85 4.99
C GLU A 297 21.55 12.07 6.05
N GLN A 298 20.65 13.04 5.83
CA GLN A 298 19.50 13.21 6.71
C GLN A 298 18.59 11.99 6.68
N SER A 299 18.30 11.42 5.49
CA SER A 299 17.58 10.16 5.35
C SER A 299 18.29 9.01 6.04
N MET A 300 19.60 8.92 5.92
CA MET A 300 20.45 7.90 6.56
C MET A 300 20.31 7.95 8.09
N ARG A 301 20.43 9.13 8.70
CA ARG A 301 20.29 9.29 10.15
C ARG A 301 18.95 8.76 10.66
N VAL A 302 17.86 9.02 9.93
CA VAL A 302 16.54 8.50 10.28
C VAL A 302 16.47 6.98 10.09
N ALA A 303 16.97 6.45 8.97
CA ALA A 303 17.00 5.00 8.72
C ALA A 303 17.76 4.23 9.81
N VAL A 304 18.89 4.81 10.30
CA VAL A 304 19.65 4.25 11.42
C VAL A 304 18.82 4.26 12.71
N SER A 305 18.15 5.37 13.04
CA SER A 305 17.32 5.48 14.25
C SER A 305 16.12 4.52 14.27
N LEU A 306 15.61 4.16 13.10
CA LEU A 306 14.50 3.22 12.93
C LEU A 306 14.94 1.76 12.77
N ALA A 307 16.26 1.49 12.78
CA ALA A 307 16.85 0.20 12.42
C ALA A 307 16.35 -0.33 11.05
N ASP A 308 16.08 0.58 10.10
CA ASP A 308 15.64 0.26 8.73
C ASP A 308 16.86 -0.08 7.87
N ASP A 309 17.30 -1.34 7.93
CA ASP A 309 18.46 -1.82 7.17
C ASP A 309 18.24 -1.70 5.64
N LEU A 310 16.99 -1.81 5.14
CA LEU A 310 16.71 -1.63 3.72
C LEU A 310 16.84 -0.16 3.30
N GLY A 311 16.25 0.74 4.07
CA GLY A 311 16.40 2.19 3.85
C GLY A 311 17.85 2.63 3.92
N ARG A 312 18.66 2.03 4.81
CA ARG A 312 20.10 2.25 4.91
C ARG A 312 20.84 1.81 3.64
N ALA A 313 20.57 0.57 3.17
CA ALA A 313 21.22 0.05 1.96
C ALA A 313 20.91 0.93 0.74
N GLN A 314 19.64 1.28 0.53
CA GLN A 314 19.22 2.15 -0.56
C GLN A 314 19.85 3.55 -0.49
N THR A 315 19.92 4.13 0.70
CA THR A 315 20.51 5.46 0.89
C THR A 315 22.03 5.44 0.67
N LEU A 316 22.71 4.37 1.11
CA LEU A 316 24.15 4.19 0.87
C LEU A 316 24.47 4.06 -0.62
N THR A 317 23.67 3.34 -1.39
CA THR A 317 23.84 3.23 -2.85
C THR A 317 23.79 4.62 -3.50
N GLU A 318 22.85 5.47 -3.08
CA GLU A 318 22.73 6.82 -3.64
C GLU A 318 23.79 7.78 -3.14
N LEU A 319 24.23 7.66 -1.88
CA LEU A 319 25.39 8.39 -1.36
C LEU A 319 26.67 8.02 -2.10
N ALA A 320 26.89 6.72 -2.36
CA ALA A 320 28.02 6.26 -3.15
C ALA A 320 28.03 6.87 -4.57
N ARG A 321 26.86 6.97 -5.19
CA ARG A 321 26.70 7.64 -6.48
C ARG A 321 26.99 9.14 -6.39
N ALA A 322 26.49 9.81 -5.37
CA ALA A 322 26.79 11.24 -5.15
C ALA A 322 28.29 11.48 -4.92
N SER A 323 28.95 10.68 -4.08
CA SER A 323 30.39 10.74 -3.81
C SER A 323 31.21 10.49 -5.08
N LEU A 324 30.81 9.50 -5.90
CA LEU A 324 31.44 9.24 -7.20
C LEU A 324 31.37 10.45 -8.15
N LEU A 325 30.23 11.15 -8.18
CA LEU A 325 30.03 12.33 -9.02
C LEU A 325 30.84 13.54 -8.51
N VAL A 326 31.05 13.66 -7.21
CA VAL A 326 31.92 14.68 -6.61
C VAL A 326 33.40 14.37 -6.81
N GLY A 327 33.75 13.10 -7.09
CA GLY A 327 35.11 12.62 -7.26
C GLY A 327 35.76 12.08 -5.98
N ASP A 328 35.01 11.92 -4.89
CA ASP A 328 35.49 11.26 -3.66
C ASP A 328 35.33 9.74 -3.81
N LEU A 329 36.31 9.11 -4.48
CA LEU A 329 36.32 7.68 -4.77
C LEU A 329 36.39 6.82 -3.52
N ASP A 330 37.10 7.29 -2.47
CA ASP A 330 37.21 6.55 -1.22
C ASP A 330 35.91 6.49 -0.46
N ALA A 331 35.18 7.61 -0.36
CA ALA A 331 33.87 7.64 0.24
C ALA A 331 32.87 6.79 -0.58
N ALA A 332 32.87 6.95 -1.91
CA ALA A 332 32.01 6.19 -2.80
C ALA A 332 32.19 4.68 -2.62
N ARG A 333 33.44 4.22 -2.55
CA ARG A 333 33.79 2.80 -2.33
C ARG A 333 33.25 2.29 -1.00
N ARG A 334 33.58 2.96 0.12
CA ARG A 334 33.11 2.53 1.46
C ARG A 334 31.57 2.43 1.52
N GLN A 335 30.88 3.42 0.95
CA GLN A 335 29.41 3.45 0.93
C GLN A 335 28.83 2.33 0.06
N ALA A 336 29.39 2.07 -1.12
CA ALA A 336 28.94 0.98 -2.00
C ALA A 336 29.18 -0.41 -1.38
N GLU A 337 30.34 -0.64 -0.75
CA GLU A 337 30.65 -1.89 -0.04
C GLU A 337 29.68 -2.15 1.11
N GLU A 338 29.36 -1.12 1.90
CA GLU A 338 28.37 -1.24 2.97
C GLU A 338 26.96 -1.52 2.43
N ALA A 339 26.58 -0.85 1.33
CA ALA A 339 25.31 -1.09 0.65
C ALA A 339 25.19 -2.54 0.17
N ILE A 340 26.24 -3.08 -0.46
CA ILE A 340 26.30 -4.48 -0.92
C ILE A 340 26.15 -5.43 0.28
N ARG A 341 26.92 -5.21 1.37
CA ARG A 341 26.83 -6.06 2.57
C ARG A 341 25.42 -6.11 3.15
N LEU A 342 24.77 -4.95 3.29
CA LEU A 342 23.41 -4.86 3.80
C LEU A 342 22.41 -5.52 2.85
N ALA A 343 22.51 -5.27 1.54
CA ALA A 343 21.61 -5.86 0.55
C ALA A 343 21.71 -7.40 0.52
N VAL A 344 22.93 -7.95 0.63
CA VAL A 344 23.16 -9.40 0.71
C VAL A 344 22.57 -9.97 2.00
N LYS A 345 22.82 -9.33 3.16
CA LYS A 345 22.22 -9.72 4.45
C LYS A 345 20.70 -9.77 4.38
N LEU A 346 20.09 -8.82 3.67
CA LEU A 346 18.63 -8.70 3.50
C LEU A 346 18.08 -9.62 2.40
N GLN A 347 18.94 -10.39 1.72
CA GLN A 347 18.55 -11.19 0.56
C GLN A 347 17.81 -10.36 -0.51
N ASN A 348 18.25 -9.13 -0.72
CA ASN A 348 17.67 -8.22 -1.70
C ASN A 348 18.57 -8.12 -2.95
N PRO A 349 18.39 -8.99 -3.95
CA PRO A 349 19.25 -9.03 -5.13
C PRO A 349 19.14 -7.78 -6.00
N THR A 350 18.00 -7.11 -6.00
CA THR A 350 17.83 -5.84 -6.74
C THR A 350 18.74 -4.76 -6.19
N GLU A 351 18.76 -4.57 -4.88
CA GLU A 351 19.58 -3.54 -4.25
C GLU A 351 21.06 -3.90 -4.30
N ALA A 352 21.41 -5.18 -4.13
CA ALA A 352 22.79 -5.64 -4.32
C ALA A 352 23.30 -5.33 -5.73
N ALA A 353 22.51 -5.61 -6.77
CA ALA A 353 22.89 -5.33 -8.16
C ALA A 353 23.01 -3.81 -8.44
N ARG A 354 22.18 -2.97 -7.80
CA ARG A 354 22.31 -1.51 -7.89
C ARG A 354 23.63 -1.03 -7.30
N ALA A 355 23.97 -1.46 -6.10
CA ALA A 355 25.23 -1.10 -5.44
C ALA A 355 26.44 -1.64 -6.20
N GLU A 356 26.38 -2.85 -6.78
CA GLU A 356 27.42 -3.40 -7.65
C GLU A 356 27.61 -2.58 -8.93
N THR A 357 26.54 -2.00 -9.49
CA THR A 357 26.66 -1.09 -10.63
C THR A 357 27.46 0.16 -10.26
N ILE A 358 27.23 0.73 -9.07
CA ILE A 358 28.01 1.88 -8.60
C ILE A 358 29.47 1.47 -8.36
N MET A 359 29.71 0.30 -7.75
CA MET A 359 31.06 -0.23 -7.57
C MET A 359 31.79 -0.44 -8.91
N ALA A 360 31.08 -0.92 -9.94
CA ALA A 360 31.61 -1.03 -11.29
C ALA A 360 32.04 0.34 -11.86
N ALA A 361 31.21 1.36 -11.68
CA ALA A 361 31.55 2.73 -12.10
C ALA A 361 32.75 3.30 -11.34
N ILE A 362 32.90 2.98 -10.05
CA ILE A 362 34.07 3.36 -9.25
C ILE A 362 35.32 2.68 -9.81
N CYS A 363 35.30 1.35 -10.02
CA CYS A 363 36.41 0.60 -10.61
C CYS A 363 36.80 1.16 -12.00
N HIS A 364 35.81 1.52 -12.81
CA HIS A 364 36.04 2.16 -14.12
C HIS A 364 36.81 3.49 -13.96
N ARG A 365 36.39 4.37 -13.05
CA ARG A 365 37.05 5.65 -12.77
C ARG A 365 38.51 5.47 -12.27
N GLU A 366 38.78 4.36 -11.60
CA GLU A 366 40.14 4.02 -11.10
C GLU A 366 41.01 3.31 -12.15
N GLY A 367 40.48 3.09 -13.37
CA GLY A 367 41.19 2.39 -14.44
C GLY A 367 41.23 0.87 -14.28
N ARG A 368 40.51 0.29 -13.34
CA ARG A 368 40.39 -1.17 -13.11
C ARG A 368 39.30 -1.78 -14.05
N LEU A 369 39.58 -1.70 -15.37
CA LEU A 369 38.60 -1.97 -16.39
C LEU A 369 38.06 -3.42 -16.38
N ASP A 370 38.90 -4.41 -16.06
CA ASP A 370 38.48 -5.83 -15.98
C ASP A 370 37.55 -6.07 -14.81
N GLU A 371 37.85 -5.50 -13.66
CA GLU A 371 36.98 -5.60 -12.48
C GLU A 371 35.64 -4.90 -12.73
N ALA A 372 35.68 -3.68 -13.32
CA ALA A 372 34.47 -2.96 -13.71
C ALA A 372 33.58 -3.79 -14.65
N ALA A 373 34.17 -4.42 -15.68
CA ALA A 373 33.47 -5.25 -16.63
C ALA A 373 32.78 -6.45 -15.95
N ASN A 374 33.47 -7.12 -15.05
CA ASN A 374 32.92 -8.27 -14.31
C ASN A 374 31.73 -7.86 -13.42
N ARG A 375 31.84 -6.71 -12.73
CA ARG A 375 30.76 -6.18 -11.87
C ARG A 375 29.55 -5.74 -12.69
N TYR A 376 29.74 -5.05 -13.82
CA TYR A 376 28.64 -4.70 -14.73
C TYR A 376 27.96 -5.97 -15.28
N ALA A 377 28.72 -6.97 -15.68
CA ALA A 377 28.17 -8.23 -16.19
C ALA A 377 27.31 -8.93 -15.12
N TYR A 378 27.83 -9.01 -13.88
CA TYR A 378 27.08 -9.55 -12.75
C TYR A 378 25.76 -8.78 -12.50
N ALA A 379 25.84 -7.45 -12.38
CA ALA A 379 24.66 -6.62 -12.15
C ALA A 379 23.61 -6.79 -13.27
N LEU A 380 24.06 -6.84 -14.52
CA LEU A 380 23.21 -7.02 -15.67
C LEU A 380 22.48 -8.37 -15.63
N GLU A 381 23.20 -9.45 -15.30
CA GLU A 381 22.61 -10.79 -15.16
C GLU A 381 21.54 -10.81 -14.05
N GLN A 382 21.79 -10.15 -12.90
CA GLN A 382 20.80 -10.10 -11.83
C GLN A 382 19.54 -9.33 -12.27
N PHE A 383 19.69 -8.17 -12.91
CA PHE A 383 18.54 -7.38 -13.37
C PHE A 383 17.72 -8.12 -14.46
N GLU A 384 18.34 -8.98 -15.26
CA GLU A 384 17.62 -9.80 -16.22
C GLU A 384 16.80 -10.89 -15.55
N ARG A 385 17.39 -11.60 -14.59
CA ARG A 385 16.67 -12.59 -13.79
C ARG A 385 15.46 -11.99 -13.06
N LEU A 386 15.57 -10.71 -12.72
CA LEU A 386 14.52 -9.95 -12.02
C LEU A 386 13.55 -9.25 -12.98
N HIS A 387 13.71 -9.43 -14.30
CA HIS A 387 12.90 -8.75 -15.32
C HIS A 387 12.85 -7.21 -15.15
N ALA A 388 13.95 -6.61 -14.67
CA ALA A 388 14.06 -5.18 -14.39
C ALA A 388 14.49 -4.40 -15.64
N ALA A 389 13.65 -4.34 -16.68
CA ALA A 389 13.97 -3.81 -18.00
C ALA A 389 14.60 -2.40 -17.96
N GLY A 390 14.16 -1.49 -17.09
CA GLY A 390 14.74 -0.16 -16.95
C GLY A 390 16.19 -0.18 -16.46
N GLU A 391 16.52 -1.05 -15.48
CA GLU A 391 17.89 -1.23 -14.99
C GLU A 391 18.76 -1.94 -16.04
N VAL A 392 18.22 -2.95 -16.72
CA VAL A 392 18.89 -3.60 -17.85
C VAL A 392 19.30 -2.58 -18.92
N ALA A 393 18.39 -1.68 -19.31
CA ALA A 393 18.69 -0.63 -20.29
C ALA A 393 19.81 0.31 -19.80
N ARG A 394 19.75 0.73 -18.53
CA ARG A 394 20.74 1.64 -17.94
C ARG A 394 22.13 0.98 -17.85
N VAL A 395 22.22 -0.19 -17.25
CA VAL A 395 23.49 -0.90 -17.05
C VAL A 395 24.11 -1.34 -18.37
N SER A 396 23.29 -1.78 -19.33
CA SER A 396 23.78 -2.12 -20.67
C SER A 396 24.45 -0.94 -21.38
N ARG A 397 23.94 0.28 -21.19
CA ARG A 397 24.59 1.48 -21.75
C ARG A 397 25.93 1.78 -21.04
N GLU A 398 25.96 1.78 -19.72
CA GLU A 398 27.17 2.05 -18.94
C GLU A 398 28.26 1.02 -19.27
N TYR A 399 27.91 -0.25 -19.28
CA TYR A 399 28.83 -1.34 -19.66
C TYR A 399 29.26 -1.25 -21.13
N GLY A 400 28.35 -0.87 -22.02
CA GLY A 400 28.68 -0.66 -23.45
C GLY A 400 29.74 0.41 -23.64
N PHE A 401 29.68 1.52 -22.91
CA PHE A 401 30.71 2.57 -22.93
C PHE A 401 32.06 2.06 -22.43
N LEU A 402 32.11 1.31 -21.33
CA LEU A 402 33.31 0.69 -20.83
C LEU A 402 33.95 -0.25 -21.88
N LEU A 403 33.15 -1.04 -22.60
CA LEU A 403 33.68 -1.94 -23.62
C LEU A 403 34.21 -1.19 -24.87
N LEU A 404 33.63 -0.03 -25.21
CA LEU A 404 34.20 0.82 -26.26
C LEU A 404 35.60 1.32 -25.88
N GLU A 405 35.80 1.78 -24.64
CA GLU A 405 37.10 2.21 -24.14
C GLU A 405 38.13 1.09 -24.17
N ARG A 406 37.69 -0.18 -24.03
CA ARG A 406 38.52 -1.37 -24.15
C ARG A 406 38.78 -1.83 -25.59
N GLY A 407 38.20 -1.14 -26.58
CA GLY A 407 38.27 -1.54 -27.99
C GLY A 407 37.39 -2.76 -28.37
N GLU A 408 36.46 -3.16 -27.48
CA GLU A 408 35.58 -4.32 -27.69
C GLU A 408 34.28 -3.92 -28.40
N GLU A 409 34.39 -3.26 -29.56
CA GLU A 409 33.25 -2.62 -30.27
C GLU A 409 32.08 -3.59 -30.55
N GLY A 410 32.38 -4.85 -30.96
CA GLY A 410 31.32 -5.82 -31.26
C GLY A 410 30.53 -6.26 -30.03
N ARG A 411 31.12 -6.27 -28.84
CA ARG A 411 30.43 -6.51 -27.58
C ARG A 411 29.63 -5.28 -27.14
N ALA A 412 30.20 -4.10 -27.27
CA ALA A 412 29.55 -2.84 -26.96
C ALA A 412 28.27 -2.65 -27.81
N ALA A 413 28.34 -2.91 -29.12
CA ALA A 413 27.19 -2.83 -30.01
C ALA A 413 26.04 -3.76 -29.59
N ARG A 414 26.36 -4.98 -29.15
CA ARG A 414 25.33 -5.91 -28.60
C ARG A 414 24.68 -5.37 -27.34
N LEU A 415 25.43 -4.74 -26.44
CA LEU A 415 24.89 -4.13 -25.22
C LEU A 415 24.01 -2.92 -25.52
N PHE A 416 24.39 -2.07 -26.47
CA PHE A 416 23.54 -0.94 -26.89
C PHE A 416 22.24 -1.43 -27.54
N ALA A 417 22.32 -2.44 -28.43
CA ALA A 417 21.13 -3.07 -29.00
C ALA A 417 20.21 -3.69 -27.91
N ARG A 418 20.81 -4.25 -26.87
CA ARG A 418 20.09 -4.78 -25.69
C ARG A 418 19.43 -3.66 -24.89
N ALA A 419 20.13 -2.55 -24.68
CA ALA A 419 19.58 -1.38 -24.01
C ALA A 419 18.35 -0.81 -24.73
N PHE A 420 18.38 -0.74 -26.06
CA PHE A 420 17.24 -0.33 -26.87
C PHE A 420 16.06 -1.28 -26.75
N ARG A 421 16.29 -2.59 -26.89
CA ARG A 421 15.22 -3.61 -26.74
C ARG A 421 14.58 -3.56 -25.34
N ALA A 422 15.38 -3.51 -24.27
CA ALA A 422 14.88 -3.39 -22.91
C ALA A 422 14.08 -2.09 -22.69
N GLN A 423 14.45 -1.01 -23.37
CA GLN A 423 13.70 0.24 -23.34
C GLN A 423 12.36 0.12 -24.10
N ASP A 424 12.35 -0.55 -25.24
CA ASP A 424 11.14 -0.82 -26.04
C ASP A 424 10.20 -1.79 -25.29
N GLU A 425 10.73 -2.84 -24.67
CA GLU A 425 9.97 -3.74 -23.79
C GLU A 425 9.36 -2.99 -22.60
N ALA A 426 10.12 -2.10 -21.97
CA ALA A 426 9.63 -1.23 -20.92
C ALA A 426 8.56 -0.24 -21.43
N VAL A 427 8.55 0.10 -22.72
CA VAL A 427 7.52 0.91 -23.36
C VAL A 427 6.34 0.06 -23.83
N ALA A 428 6.57 -1.14 -24.35
CA ALA A 428 5.51 -2.04 -24.81
C ALA A 428 4.73 -2.70 -23.66
N ALA A 429 5.36 -2.87 -22.50
CA ALA A 429 4.69 -3.27 -21.25
C ALA A 429 3.87 -2.13 -20.62
N ARG A 430 3.85 -0.96 -21.23
CA ARG A 430 3.11 0.25 -20.85
C ARG A 430 1.74 0.30 -21.49
#